data_fafb47e6a746969696464ec59819b7c4
#
_entry.id   fafb47e6a746969696464ec59819b7c4
#
_cell.length_a   1.000
_cell.length_b   1.000
_cell.length_c   1.000
_cell.angle_alpha   90.00
_cell.angle_beta   90.00
_cell.angle_gamma   90.00
#
_symmetry.space_group_name_H-M   'P 1'
#
loop_
_entity.id
_entity.type
_entity.pdbx_description
1 polymer ?
#
loop_
_entity_poly.entity_id
_entity_poly.type
_entity_poly.pdbx_seq_one_letter_code
_entity_poly.pdbx_strand_id
1 'polypeptide(L)'
;MNITAFRLAQLDDADAIVALVNAAYHPAVDSGAWTHESDFVIGSRTDKASLLKLFAKDDSLVLLGLHDDTIIACVHVEISADHAHIGMLAVNPRWQNAGLGKQMLAAAENYAHSHFKIRQFMLIVIALRHELIAFYQRRGYQKTEVMIDYATLCGDTCDAKIADLKFTVLEKSL
;
A
#
# COMPACT_ATOMS: atom_id res chain seq x y z
N MET A 1 -11.62 17.37 0.06
CA MET A 1 -10.33 17.39 -0.67
C MET A 1 -10.28 16.15 -1.55
N ASN A 2 -9.85 16.26 -2.80
CA ASN A 2 -9.79 15.16 -3.75
C ASN A 2 -8.41 15.10 -4.40
N ILE A 3 -8.06 13.94 -4.93
CA ILE A 3 -6.91 13.82 -5.83
C ILE A 3 -7.30 14.53 -7.14
N THR A 4 -6.47 15.46 -7.58
CA THR A 4 -6.69 16.25 -8.80
C THR A 4 -6.01 15.63 -10.01
N ALA A 5 -4.96 14.83 -9.81
CA ALA A 5 -4.24 14.13 -10.86
C ALA A 5 -3.61 12.82 -10.36
N PHE A 6 -3.43 11.88 -11.28
CA PHE A 6 -2.65 10.67 -11.07
C PHE A 6 -1.50 10.62 -12.07
N ARG A 7 -0.33 10.20 -11.62
CA ARG A 7 0.81 9.89 -12.49
C ARG A 7 1.68 8.78 -11.94
N LEU A 8 2.49 8.18 -12.79
CA LEU A 8 3.54 7.28 -12.32
C LEU A 8 4.65 8.05 -11.61
N ALA A 9 5.21 7.40 -10.60
CA ALA A 9 6.39 7.91 -9.90
C ALA A 9 7.62 7.86 -10.79
N GLN A 10 8.52 8.81 -10.57
CA GLN A 10 9.85 8.89 -11.18
C GLN A 10 10.92 8.79 -10.10
N LEU A 11 12.18 8.61 -10.50
CA LEU A 11 13.29 8.47 -9.55
C LEU A 11 13.41 9.66 -8.59
N ASP A 12 13.12 10.86 -9.06
CA ASP A 12 13.18 12.09 -8.26
C ASP A 12 12.07 12.18 -7.19
N ASP A 13 11.02 11.37 -7.30
CA ASP A 13 9.95 11.31 -6.30
C ASP A 13 10.33 10.44 -5.08
N ALA A 14 11.44 9.70 -5.14
CA ALA A 14 11.76 8.67 -4.16
C ALA A 14 11.76 9.19 -2.71
N ASP A 15 12.37 10.33 -2.45
CA ASP A 15 12.44 10.88 -1.09
C ASP A 15 11.06 11.30 -0.57
N ALA A 16 10.23 11.89 -1.43
CA ALA A 16 8.86 12.27 -1.08
C ALA A 16 7.97 11.05 -0.81
N ILE A 17 8.11 9.99 -1.60
CA ILE A 17 7.37 8.73 -1.41
C ILE A 17 7.79 8.06 -0.10
N VAL A 18 9.09 7.96 0.19
CA VAL A 18 9.60 7.39 1.46
C VAL A 18 9.03 8.15 2.65
N ALA A 19 9.09 9.49 2.62
CA ALA A 19 8.53 10.32 3.69
C ALA A 19 7.02 10.09 3.87
N LEU A 20 6.26 10.05 2.78
CA LEU A 20 4.81 9.82 2.78
C LEU A 20 4.46 8.45 3.35
N VAL A 21 5.12 7.39 2.85
CA VAL A 21 4.85 6.00 3.28
C VAL A 21 5.15 5.84 4.76
N ASN A 22 6.32 6.27 5.21
CA ASN A 22 6.68 6.15 6.61
C ASN A 22 5.76 6.97 7.53
N ALA A 23 5.35 8.16 7.12
CA ALA A 23 4.38 8.96 7.87
C ALA A 23 2.99 8.30 7.94
N ALA A 24 2.57 7.58 6.89
CA ALA A 24 1.27 6.90 6.86
C ALA A 24 1.25 5.60 7.68
N TYR A 25 2.35 4.85 7.62
CA TYR A 25 2.46 3.54 8.30
C TYR A 25 2.91 3.65 9.76
N HIS A 26 3.74 4.63 10.07
CA HIS A 26 4.25 4.93 11.41
C HIS A 26 4.05 6.42 11.74
N PRO A 27 2.79 6.86 11.84
CA PRO A 27 2.48 8.26 12.10
C PRO A 27 2.97 8.68 13.49
N ALA A 28 3.19 9.99 13.65
CA ALA A 28 3.45 10.54 14.97
C ALA A 28 2.27 10.24 15.92
N VAL A 29 2.61 10.08 17.20
CA VAL A 29 1.60 10.02 18.27
C VAL A 29 0.72 11.27 18.15
N ASP A 30 -0.57 11.14 18.30
CA ASP A 30 -1.55 12.24 18.15
C ASP A 30 -1.79 12.77 16.71
N SER A 31 -1.28 12.08 15.69
CA SER A 31 -1.54 12.47 14.29
C SER A 31 -2.99 12.34 13.84
N GLY A 32 -3.82 11.62 14.60
CA GLY A 32 -5.19 11.29 14.23
C GLY A 32 -5.29 10.32 13.04
N ALA A 33 -4.21 9.64 12.72
CA ALA A 33 -4.20 8.65 11.63
C ALA A 33 -5.23 7.55 11.88
N TRP A 34 -6.05 7.30 10.87
CA TRP A 34 -7.11 6.29 10.94
C TRP A 34 -6.56 4.85 11.05
N THR A 35 -5.43 4.58 10.41
CA THR A 35 -4.83 3.24 10.37
C THR A 35 -3.32 3.34 10.27
N HIS A 36 -2.61 2.45 10.94
CA HIS A 36 -1.13 2.40 10.97
C HIS A 36 -0.63 1.00 11.36
N GLU A 37 0.67 0.79 11.30
CA GLU A 37 1.32 -0.46 11.70
C GLU A 37 2.12 -0.34 13.02
N SER A 38 2.19 0.83 13.61
CA SER A 38 3.03 1.11 14.78
C SER A 38 2.76 0.20 15.99
N ASP A 39 1.56 -0.38 16.10
CA ASP A 39 1.22 -1.31 17.19
C ASP A 39 1.76 -2.72 16.95
N PHE A 40 2.10 -3.06 15.72
CA PHE A 40 2.48 -4.41 15.30
C PHE A 40 3.96 -4.53 14.92
N VAL A 41 4.55 -3.45 14.40
CA VAL A 41 5.89 -3.45 13.81
C VAL A 41 6.69 -2.25 14.29
N ILE A 42 8.01 -2.43 14.49
CA ILE A 42 8.96 -1.37 14.79
C ILE A 42 9.68 -0.96 13.50
N GLY A 43 10.19 0.27 13.46
CA GLY A 43 11.04 0.77 12.38
C GLY A 43 10.27 1.44 11.24
N SER A 44 10.98 1.66 10.14
CA SER A 44 10.43 2.31 8.96
C SER A 44 9.79 1.29 8.02
N ARG A 45 8.68 1.67 7.38
CA ARG A 45 8.00 0.79 6.39
C ARG A 45 8.84 0.61 5.13
N THR A 46 9.57 1.62 4.72
CA THR A 46 10.45 1.59 3.55
C THR A 46 11.59 2.59 3.67
N ASP A 47 12.59 2.43 2.82
CA ASP A 47 13.70 3.35 2.63
C ASP A 47 13.94 3.62 1.13
N LYS A 48 14.82 4.59 0.84
CA LYS A 48 15.12 4.97 -0.54
C LYS A 48 15.73 3.82 -1.36
N ALA A 49 16.62 3.03 -0.78
CA ALA A 49 17.26 1.92 -1.46
C ALA A 49 16.25 0.83 -1.85
N SER A 50 15.34 0.51 -0.95
CA SER A 50 14.24 -0.43 -1.19
C SER A 50 13.28 0.07 -2.27
N LEU A 51 12.93 1.36 -2.24
CA LEU A 51 12.07 1.96 -3.26
C LEU A 51 12.73 1.98 -4.64
N LEU A 52 14.03 2.30 -4.74
CA LEU A 52 14.77 2.27 -5.99
C LEU A 52 14.86 0.87 -6.59
N LYS A 53 14.90 -0.18 -5.75
CA LYS A 53 14.79 -1.58 -6.22
C LYS A 53 13.43 -1.88 -6.85
N LEU A 54 12.34 -1.30 -6.32
CA LEU A 54 11.01 -1.43 -6.93
C LEU A 54 10.97 -0.73 -8.29
N PHE A 55 11.56 0.45 -8.42
CA PHE A 55 11.61 1.18 -9.69
C PHE A 55 12.46 0.49 -10.77
N ALA A 56 13.41 -0.35 -10.37
CA ALA A 56 14.27 -1.10 -11.29
C ALA A 56 13.62 -2.36 -11.87
N LYS A 57 12.45 -2.76 -11.38
CA LYS A 57 11.71 -3.92 -11.89
C LYS A 57 10.74 -3.50 -13.00
N ASP A 58 10.71 -4.23 -14.11
CA ASP A 58 9.83 -3.96 -15.26
C ASP A 58 8.35 -4.23 -14.95
N ASP A 59 8.08 -5.11 -14.00
CA ASP A 59 6.75 -5.52 -13.56
C ASP A 59 6.21 -4.73 -12.36
N SER A 60 6.93 -3.71 -11.93
CA SER A 60 6.64 -2.92 -10.73
C SER A 60 6.46 -1.45 -11.06
N LEU A 61 5.44 -0.84 -10.50
CA LEU A 61 5.18 0.60 -10.63
C LEU A 61 4.63 1.20 -9.33
N VAL A 62 4.85 2.49 -9.15
CA VAL A 62 4.23 3.27 -8.09
C VAL A 62 3.37 4.34 -8.73
N LEU A 63 2.08 4.33 -8.41
CA LEU A 63 1.14 5.36 -8.83
C LEU A 63 1.03 6.41 -7.72
N LEU A 64 1.09 7.68 -8.11
CA LEU A 64 0.97 8.83 -7.22
C LEU A 64 -0.39 9.50 -7.39
N GLY A 65 -0.97 9.93 -6.26
CA GLY A 65 -2.11 10.82 -6.22
C GLY A 65 -1.65 12.21 -5.79
N LEU A 66 -1.96 13.21 -6.62
CA LEU A 66 -1.57 14.60 -6.41
C LEU A 66 -2.77 15.50 -6.09
N HIS A 67 -2.51 16.53 -5.31
CA HIS A 67 -3.39 17.66 -5.12
C HIS A 67 -2.56 18.92 -5.32
N ASP A 68 -2.90 19.71 -6.32
CA ASP A 68 -2.14 20.91 -6.71
C ASP A 68 -0.61 20.66 -6.78
N ASP A 69 -0.22 19.67 -7.57
CA ASP A 69 1.17 19.21 -7.77
C ASP A 69 1.86 18.60 -6.51
N THR A 70 1.20 18.59 -5.38
CA THR A 70 1.73 17.97 -4.16
C THR A 70 1.37 16.48 -4.10
N ILE A 71 2.35 15.61 -3.85
CA ILE A 71 2.11 14.17 -3.63
C ILE A 71 1.42 13.99 -2.28
N ILE A 72 0.19 13.47 -2.31
CA ILE A 72 -0.64 13.27 -1.11
C ILE A 72 -0.96 11.81 -0.84
N ALA A 73 -0.80 10.96 -1.84
CA ALA A 73 -1.02 9.53 -1.72
C ALA A 73 -0.17 8.78 -2.73
N CYS A 74 0.12 7.52 -2.44
CA CYS A 74 0.77 6.60 -3.37
C CYS A 74 0.28 5.18 -3.18
N VAL A 75 0.50 4.35 -4.20
CA VAL A 75 0.25 2.91 -4.16
C VAL A 75 1.24 2.19 -5.06
N HIS A 76 1.79 1.09 -4.59
CA HIS A 76 2.64 0.19 -5.37
C HIS A 76 1.78 -0.89 -6.03
N VAL A 77 2.09 -1.20 -7.28
CA VAL A 77 1.47 -2.29 -8.04
C VAL A 77 2.58 -3.13 -8.66
N GLU A 78 2.56 -4.41 -8.39
CA GLU A 78 3.45 -5.40 -9.01
C GLU A 78 2.62 -6.34 -9.88
N ILE A 79 2.98 -6.43 -11.16
CA ILE A 79 2.23 -7.18 -12.17
C ILE A 79 2.80 -8.60 -12.27
N SER A 80 1.96 -9.59 -12.12
CA SER A 80 2.26 -11.00 -12.44
C SER A 80 1.50 -11.42 -13.70
N ALA A 81 1.70 -12.64 -14.15
CA ALA A 81 1.12 -13.12 -15.39
C ALA A 81 -0.43 -13.00 -15.43
N ASP A 82 -1.09 -13.25 -14.32
CA ASP A 82 -2.55 -13.36 -14.20
C ASP A 82 -3.17 -12.42 -13.15
N HIS A 83 -2.35 -11.81 -12.28
CA HIS A 83 -2.84 -10.93 -11.22
C HIS A 83 -1.92 -9.74 -10.99
N ALA A 84 -2.43 -8.73 -10.30
CA ALA A 84 -1.64 -7.63 -9.75
C ALA A 84 -1.66 -7.68 -8.22
N HIS A 85 -0.48 -7.65 -7.62
CA HIS A 85 -0.32 -7.40 -6.20
C HIS A 85 -0.33 -5.89 -5.96
N ILE A 86 -1.28 -5.43 -5.15
CA ILE A 86 -1.38 -4.03 -4.74
C ILE A 86 -0.86 -3.92 -3.31
N GLY A 87 0.14 -3.08 -3.11
CA GLY A 87 0.77 -2.87 -1.80
C GLY A 87 1.13 -1.42 -1.55
N MET A 88 1.72 -1.14 -0.41
CA MET A 88 2.23 0.19 -0.05
C MET A 88 1.23 1.32 -0.33
N LEU A 89 -0.08 1.05 -0.12
CA LEU A 89 -1.11 2.08 -0.22
C LEU A 89 -0.97 3.04 0.96
N ALA A 90 -0.55 4.25 0.67
CA ALA A 90 -0.33 5.30 1.66
C ALA A 90 -1.10 6.57 1.30
N VAL A 91 -1.71 7.19 2.31
CA VAL A 91 -2.35 8.50 2.23
C VAL A 91 -1.77 9.36 3.34
N ASN A 92 -1.40 10.59 3.03
CA ASN A 92 -0.91 11.54 4.02
C ASN A 92 -1.87 11.58 5.24
N PRO A 93 -1.37 11.36 6.47
CA PRO A 93 -2.20 11.28 7.67
C PRO A 93 -3.17 12.46 7.85
N ARG A 94 -2.74 13.67 7.47
CA ARG A 94 -3.57 14.88 7.56
C ARG A 94 -4.81 14.86 6.66
N TRP A 95 -4.83 13.97 5.65
CA TRP A 95 -5.89 13.90 4.63
C TRP A 95 -6.55 12.52 4.56
N GLN A 96 -6.29 11.67 5.53
CA GLN A 96 -7.05 10.44 5.72
C GLN A 96 -8.53 10.76 6.01
N ASN A 97 -9.39 9.76 5.96
CA ASN A 97 -10.84 9.89 6.12
C ASN A 97 -11.58 10.74 5.05
N ALA A 98 -10.87 11.32 4.07
CA ALA A 98 -11.45 12.05 2.94
C ALA A 98 -11.74 11.17 1.70
N GLY A 99 -11.65 9.84 1.82
CA GLY A 99 -11.89 8.91 0.73
C GLY A 99 -10.73 8.75 -0.26
N LEU A 100 -9.56 9.34 0.00
CA LEU A 100 -8.41 9.29 -0.91
C LEU A 100 -7.85 7.88 -1.10
N GLY A 101 -7.84 7.06 -0.04
CA GLY A 101 -7.43 5.65 -0.15
C GLY A 101 -8.33 4.85 -1.10
N LYS A 102 -9.63 5.14 -1.12
CA LYS A 102 -10.56 4.55 -2.09
C LYS A 102 -10.23 4.99 -3.52
N GLN A 103 -9.91 6.27 -3.72
CA GLN A 103 -9.55 6.80 -5.04
C GLN A 103 -8.24 6.18 -5.54
N MET A 104 -7.22 6.07 -4.67
CA MET A 104 -5.94 5.44 -5.01
C MET A 104 -6.09 3.97 -5.38
N LEU A 105 -6.86 3.20 -4.59
CA LEU A 105 -7.09 1.78 -4.87
C LEU A 105 -7.77 1.59 -6.22
N ALA A 106 -8.84 2.35 -6.50
CA ALA A 106 -9.55 2.30 -7.77
C ALA A 106 -8.65 2.72 -8.94
N ALA A 107 -7.79 3.72 -8.76
CA ALA A 107 -6.84 4.15 -9.79
C ALA A 107 -5.79 3.06 -10.09
N ALA A 108 -5.28 2.37 -9.07
CA ALA A 108 -4.36 1.24 -9.23
C ALA A 108 -5.00 0.06 -9.98
N GLU A 109 -6.21 -0.34 -9.60
CA GLU A 109 -6.97 -1.39 -10.27
C GLU A 109 -7.24 -1.03 -11.74
N ASN A 110 -7.71 0.19 -11.99
CA ASN A 110 -7.98 0.68 -13.36
C ASN A 110 -6.70 0.75 -14.19
N TYR A 111 -5.58 1.19 -13.63
CA TYR A 111 -4.30 1.25 -14.31
C TYR A 111 -3.85 -0.15 -14.74
N ALA A 112 -3.82 -1.11 -13.81
CA ALA A 112 -3.42 -2.48 -14.08
C ALA A 112 -4.36 -3.16 -15.11
N HIS A 113 -5.66 -2.94 -14.99
CA HIS A 113 -6.62 -3.46 -15.96
C HIS A 113 -6.45 -2.86 -17.36
N SER A 114 -6.31 -1.54 -17.46
CA SER A 114 -6.26 -0.84 -18.76
C SER A 114 -4.97 -1.11 -19.51
N HIS A 115 -3.83 -1.14 -18.82
CA HIS A 115 -2.51 -1.26 -19.45
C HIS A 115 -2.03 -2.71 -19.59
N PHE A 116 -2.36 -3.58 -18.62
CA PHE A 116 -1.87 -4.95 -18.57
C PHE A 116 -2.97 -6.00 -18.70
N LYS A 117 -4.24 -5.60 -18.84
CA LYS A 117 -5.41 -6.48 -18.93
C LYS A 117 -5.63 -7.36 -17.70
N ILE A 118 -5.05 -6.99 -16.58
CA ILE A 118 -5.22 -7.68 -15.30
C ILE A 118 -6.68 -7.57 -14.85
N ARG A 119 -7.22 -8.68 -14.38
CA ARG A 119 -8.59 -8.77 -13.82
C ARG A 119 -8.62 -9.32 -12.39
N GLN A 120 -7.48 -9.81 -11.90
CA GLN A 120 -7.36 -10.33 -10.54
C GLN A 120 -6.38 -9.47 -9.75
N PHE A 121 -6.78 -9.11 -8.54
CA PHE A 121 -6.01 -8.24 -7.64
C PHE A 121 -5.82 -8.94 -6.31
N MET A 122 -4.64 -8.82 -5.75
CA MET A 122 -4.26 -9.41 -4.48
C MET A 122 -3.69 -8.34 -3.54
N LEU A 123 -4.04 -8.46 -2.26
CA LEU A 123 -3.50 -7.65 -1.17
C LEU A 123 -2.99 -8.58 -0.07
N ILE A 124 -1.88 -8.19 0.54
CA ILE A 124 -1.31 -8.88 1.72
C ILE A 124 -1.35 -7.89 2.88
N VAL A 125 -2.09 -8.21 3.92
CA VAL A 125 -2.40 -7.30 5.03
C VAL A 125 -2.12 -7.99 6.37
N ILE A 126 -1.55 -7.28 7.35
CA ILE A 126 -1.41 -7.80 8.72
C ILE A 126 -2.79 -8.23 9.22
N ALA A 127 -2.91 -9.50 9.62
CA ALA A 127 -4.19 -10.14 9.91
C ALA A 127 -4.95 -9.51 11.09
N LEU A 128 -4.25 -8.79 11.96
CA LEU A 128 -4.80 -8.07 13.11
C LEU A 128 -5.36 -6.67 12.75
N ARG A 129 -5.11 -6.18 11.55
CA ARG A 129 -5.64 -4.88 11.09
C ARG A 129 -7.07 -5.02 10.57
N HIS A 130 -7.99 -5.31 11.47
CA HIS A 130 -9.40 -5.60 11.14
C HIS A 130 -10.09 -4.43 10.43
N GLU A 131 -9.78 -3.20 10.82
CA GLU A 131 -10.31 -1.98 10.21
C GLU A 131 -9.88 -1.84 8.73
N LEU A 132 -8.61 -2.20 8.43
CA LEU A 132 -8.08 -2.16 7.08
C LEU A 132 -8.63 -3.31 6.23
N ILE A 133 -8.75 -4.50 6.78
CA ILE A 133 -9.40 -5.65 6.12
C ILE A 133 -10.84 -5.28 5.75
N ALA A 134 -11.60 -4.72 6.69
CA ALA A 134 -12.96 -4.25 6.44
C ALA A 134 -13.04 -3.13 5.38
N PHE A 135 -12.02 -2.25 5.32
CA PHE A 135 -11.90 -1.25 4.27
C PHE A 135 -11.80 -1.90 2.88
N TYR A 136 -10.97 -2.94 2.70
CA TYR A 136 -10.82 -3.65 1.43
C TYR A 136 -12.05 -4.49 1.10
N GLN A 137 -12.66 -5.16 2.08
CA GLN A 137 -13.88 -5.94 1.88
C GLN A 137 -15.04 -5.09 1.35
N ARG A 138 -15.22 -3.86 1.84
CA ARG A 138 -16.20 -2.90 1.29
C ARG A 138 -15.91 -2.47 -0.16
N ARG A 139 -14.78 -2.85 -0.72
CA ARG A 139 -14.35 -2.57 -2.12
C ARG A 139 -14.31 -3.81 -2.99
N GLY A 140 -14.91 -4.91 -2.48
CA GLY A 140 -15.08 -6.14 -3.22
C GLY A 140 -13.98 -7.16 -3.03
N TYR A 141 -12.98 -6.89 -2.17
CA TYR A 141 -11.99 -7.89 -1.82
C TYR A 141 -12.57 -8.93 -0.87
N GLN A 142 -12.20 -10.17 -1.08
CA GLN A 142 -12.57 -11.28 -0.22
C GLN A 142 -11.34 -11.81 0.51
N LYS A 143 -11.46 -12.02 1.80
CA LYS A 143 -10.40 -12.65 2.59
C LYS A 143 -10.33 -14.12 2.20
N THR A 144 -9.12 -14.60 1.88
CA THR A 144 -8.86 -16.02 1.63
C THR A 144 -8.51 -16.74 2.94
N GLU A 145 -8.35 -18.06 2.88
CA GLU A 145 -7.85 -18.86 4.00
C GLU A 145 -6.31 -18.83 4.11
N VAL A 146 -5.63 -18.18 3.17
CA VAL A 146 -4.16 -18.12 3.13
C VAL A 146 -3.66 -17.19 4.24
N MET A 147 -2.82 -17.76 5.09
CA MET A 147 -2.10 -17.02 6.13
C MET A 147 -0.59 -17.18 5.89
N ILE A 148 0.14 -16.09 5.96
CA ILE A 148 1.59 -16.06 5.73
C ILE A 148 2.26 -15.55 7.01
N ASP A 149 3.25 -16.27 7.52
CA ASP A 149 4.02 -15.81 8.67
C ASP A 149 4.75 -14.52 8.31
N TYR A 150 4.69 -13.54 9.20
CA TYR A 150 5.30 -12.22 8.99
C TYR A 150 6.80 -12.35 8.67
N ALA A 151 7.52 -13.18 9.40
CA ALA A 151 8.94 -13.43 9.19
C ALA A 151 9.26 -13.98 7.79
N THR A 152 8.35 -14.73 7.17
CA THR A 152 8.55 -15.28 5.81
C THR A 152 8.65 -14.18 4.75
N LEU A 153 7.88 -13.10 4.87
CA LEU A 153 7.89 -12.00 3.91
C LEU A 153 8.93 -10.93 4.23
N CYS A 154 9.18 -10.70 5.51
CA CYS A 154 10.06 -9.63 5.94
C CYS A 154 11.53 -10.06 6.13
N GLY A 155 11.81 -11.37 6.22
CA GLY A 155 13.14 -11.92 6.47
C GLY A 155 13.68 -11.56 7.87
N ASP A 156 15.01 -11.62 8.03
CA ASP A 156 15.69 -11.42 9.33
C ASP A 156 15.64 -9.98 9.87
N THR A 157 15.10 -9.03 9.08
CA THR A 157 15.02 -7.61 9.48
C THR A 157 13.66 -7.24 10.09
N CYS A 158 12.83 -8.22 10.40
CA CYS A 158 11.48 -8.00 10.87
C CYS A 158 11.43 -7.72 12.38
N ASP A 159 11.16 -6.49 12.70
CA ASP A 159 10.91 -6.05 14.06
C ASP A 159 9.42 -6.14 14.44
N ALA A 160 8.85 -7.35 14.41
CA ALA A 160 7.50 -7.58 14.89
C ALA A 160 7.43 -7.38 16.41
N LYS A 161 6.46 -6.57 16.86
CA LYS A 161 6.17 -6.38 18.29
C LYS A 161 5.37 -7.53 18.90
N ILE A 162 4.74 -8.31 18.05
CA ILE A 162 3.81 -9.39 18.41
C ILE A 162 4.41 -10.71 17.92
N ALA A 163 4.50 -11.69 18.85
CA ALA A 163 4.90 -13.04 18.48
C ALA A 163 3.87 -13.64 17.50
N ASP A 164 4.36 -14.47 16.57
CA ASP A 164 3.52 -15.16 15.57
C ASP A 164 2.64 -14.22 14.73
N LEU A 165 3.11 -12.98 14.48
CA LEU A 165 2.42 -12.04 13.60
C LEU A 165 2.25 -12.65 12.21
N LYS A 166 1.03 -12.54 11.65
CA LYS A 166 0.69 -13.11 10.35
C LYS A 166 0.08 -12.07 9.43
N PHE A 167 0.27 -12.30 8.15
CA PHE A 167 -0.51 -11.65 7.10
C PHE A 167 -1.68 -12.55 6.68
N THR A 168 -2.74 -11.93 6.23
CA THR A 168 -3.83 -12.55 5.47
C THR A 168 -3.82 -12.05 4.04
N VAL A 169 -4.24 -12.88 3.12
CA VAL A 169 -4.37 -12.54 1.71
C VAL A 169 -5.82 -12.20 1.41
N LEU A 170 -6.03 -11.10 0.69
CA LEU A 170 -7.34 -10.70 0.16
C LEU A 170 -7.25 -10.66 -1.36
N GLU A 171 -8.31 -11.13 -2.02
CA GLU A 171 -8.38 -11.19 -3.48
C GLU A 171 -9.66 -10.54 -4.00
N LYS A 172 -9.58 -10.00 -5.22
CA LYS A 172 -10.70 -9.43 -5.95
C LYS A 172 -10.57 -9.76 -7.43
N SER A 173 -11.68 -10.18 -8.05
CA SER A 173 -11.82 -10.35 -9.50
C SER A 173 -12.79 -9.30 -10.06
N LEU A 174 -12.49 -8.77 -11.28
CA LEU A 174 -13.36 -7.88 -12.05
C LEU A 174 -14.30 -8.69 -12.95
#